data_5b094f30d8903160103856ec7b67d803
#
_entry.id   5b094f30d8903160103856ec7b67d803
#
_cell.length_a   1.000
_cell.length_b   1.000
_cell.length_c   1.000
_cell.angle_alpha   90.00
_cell.angle_beta   90.00
_cell.angle_gamma   90.00
#
_symmetry.space_group_name_H-M   'P 1'
#
loop_
_entity.id
_entity.type
_entity.pdbx_description
1 polymer ?
#
loop_
_entity_poly.entity_id
_entity_poly.type
_entity_poly.pdbx_seq_one_letter_code
_entity_poly.pdbx_strand_id
1 'polypeptide(L)'
;MIVKLPIQGIDETEVYQPMPMRIELPCSAPLERGIVCGYSGGQAFPSGSSGAWLVSAEASRETASGHVCQFDLFGQICWGTVAVGESIEIGDPVFSDGDGKLKIDGTGISGRALEATTESKRIIAFLTMWENTLLL
;
A
#
# COMPACT_ATOMS: atom_id res chain seq x y z
N MET A 1 10.57 6.53 -12.66
CA MET A 1 9.10 6.52 -12.81
C MET A 1 8.56 7.89 -12.43
N ILE A 2 7.67 8.42 -13.23
CA ILE A 2 7.02 9.70 -12.94
C ILE A 2 5.64 9.41 -12.40
N VAL A 3 5.32 10.01 -11.27
CA VAL A 3 4.03 9.85 -10.60
C VAL A 3 3.36 11.21 -10.56
N LYS A 4 2.10 11.27 -10.97
CA LYS A 4 1.27 12.46 -10.86
C LYS A 4 0.43 12.37 -9.60
N LEU A 5 0.60 13.33 -8.71
CA LEU A 5 -0.12 13.38 -7.44
C LEU A 5 -0.93 14.66 -7.36
N PRO A 6 -2.22 14.58 -6.98
CA PRO A 6 -2.98 15.76 -6.64
C PRO A 6 -2.50 16.30 -5.29
N ILE A 7 -2.03 17.53 -5.27
CA ILE A 7 -1.60 18.19 -4.04
C ILE A 7 -2.54 19.37 -3.81
N GLN A 8 -2.97 19.55 -2.56
CA GLN A 8 -3.89 20.61 -2.19
C GLN A 8 -3.34 21.99 -2.62
N GLY A 9 -4.13 22.76 -3.35
CA GLY A 9 -3.74 24.09 -3.88
C GLY A 9 -2.95 24.05 -5.18
N ILE A 10 -2.67 22.85 -5.69
CA ILE A 10 -1.98 22.62 -6.96
C ILE A 10 -2.76 21.53 -7.68
N ASP A 11 -3.11 21.75 -8.95
CA ASP A 11 -3.96 20.80 -9.69
C ASP A 11 -3.33 19.41 -9.78
N GLU A 12 -2.09 19.36 -10.22
CA GLU A 12 -1.33 18.12 -10.30
C GLU A 12 0.15 18.44 -10.17
N THR A 13 0.87 17.55 -9.48
CA THR A 13 2.33 17.63 -9.39
C THR A 13 2.92 16.33 -9.90
N GLU A 14 3.92 16.44 -10.76
CA GLU A 14 4.71 15.30 -11.17
C GLU A 14 5.82 15.08 -10.15
N VAL A 15 5.84 13.90 -9.57
CA VAL A 15 6.88 13.49 -8.65
C VAL A 15 7.71 12.42 -9.32
N TYR A 16 9.01 12.68 -9.45
CA TYR A 16 9.92 11.66 -9.97
C TYR A 16 10.27 10.69 -8.87
N GLN A 17 9.91 9.44 -9.08
CA GLN A 17 10.33 8.34 -8.22
C GLN A 17 11.29 7.48 -9.02
N PRO A 18 12.55 7.32 -8.55
CA PRO A 18 13.47 6.39 -9.17
C PRO A 18 12.86 5.00 -9.23
N MET A 19 13.44 4.12 -10.04
CA MET A 19 12.93 2.76 -10.22
C MET A 19 12.42 2.20 -8.90
N PRO A 20 11.12 1.81 -8.83
CA PRO A 20 10.57 1.31 -7.58
C PRO A 20 11.26 0.01 -7.16
N MET A 21 11.44 -0.14 -5.86
CA MET A 21 11.95 -1.39 -5.33
C MET A 21 10.80 -2.41 -5.31
N ARG A 22 10.90 -3.39 -6.17
CA ARG A 22 9.91 -4.46 -6.30
C ARG A 22 10.54 -5.83 -6.17
N ILE A 23 9.74 -6.75 -5.66
CA ILE A 23 10.14 -8.14 -5.54
C ILE A 23 8.93 -9.02 -5.89
N GLU A 24 9.19 -10.13 -6.58
CA GLU A 24 8.16 -11.13 -6.82
C GLU A 24 8.23 -12.18 -5.72
N LEU A 25 7.10 -12.43 -5.08
CA LEU A 25 7.02 -13.40 -3.98
C LEU A 25 5.79 -14.29 -4.15
N PRO A 26 5.87 -15.54 -3.65
CA PRO A 26 4.67 -16.36 -3.51
C PRO A 26 3.69 -15.71 -2.55
N CYS A 27 2.40 -15.89 -2.80
CA CYS A 27 1.34 -15.45 -1.89
C CYS A 27 0.47 -16.60 -1.44
N SER A 28 -0.07 -16.46 -0.23
CA SER A 28 -0.85 -17.52 0.41
C SER A 28 -2.20 -17.76 -0.26
N ALA A 29 -2.70 -16.77 -0.98
CA ALA A 29 -4.00 -16.79 -1.67
C ALA A 29 -3.99 -15.73 -2.77
N PRO A 30 -4.98 -15.71 -3.67
CA PRO A 30 -5.09 -14.64 -4.66
C PRO A 30 -5.15 -13.27 -3.99
N LEU A 31 -4.43 -12.30 -4.56
CA LEU A 31 -4.39 -10.92 -4.06
C LEU A 31 -4.82 -9.98 -5.17
N GLU A 32 -5.52 -8.91 -4.78
CA GLU A 32 -5.78 -7.77 -5.64
C GLU A 32 -4.62 -6.78 -5.52
N ARG A 33 -4.60 -5.77 -6.40
CA ARG A 33 -3.66 -4.68 -6.31
C ARG A 33 -3.91 -3.84 -5.05
N GLY A 34 -2.84 -3.35 -4.44
CA GLY A 34 -2.96 -2.39 -3.35
C GLY A 34 -3.18 -3.00 -1.98
N ILE A 35 -2.88 -4.26 -1.79
CA ILE A 35 -3.05 -4.94 -0.51
C ILE A 35 -1.75 -4.86 0.28
N VAL A 36 -1.84 -4.32 1.49
CA VAL A 36 -0.71 -4.26 2.42
C VAL A 36 -0.46 -5.64 2.99
N CYS A 37 0.78 -6.09 2.90
CA CYS A 37 1.14 -7.47 3.23
C CYS A 37 2.35 -7.56 4.14
N GLY A 38 2.41 -8.65 4.89
CA GLY A 38 3.61 -9.16 5.53
C GLY A 38 4.11 -10.40 4.80
N TYR A 39 5.20 -10.97 5.27
CA TYR A 39 5.80 -12.16 4.70
C TYR A 39 6.21 -13.10 5.82
N SER A 40 5.75 -14.33 5.76
CA SER A 40 6.07 -15.34 6.77
C SER A 40 5.80 -16.73 6.18
N GLY A 41 6.58 -17.71 6.62
CA GLY A 41 6.39 -19.08 6.15
C GLY A 41 6.62 -19.25 4.65
N GLY A 42 7.41 -18.40 4.03
CA GLY A 42 7.69 -18.46 2.60
C GLY A 42 6.60 -17.85 1.71
N GLN A 43 5.64 -17.13 2.28
CA GLN A 43 4.53 -16.56 1.52
C GLN A 43 4.16 -15.17 2.02
N ALA A 44 3.76 -14.29 1.10
CA ALA A 44 3.16 -13.01 1.44
C ALA A 44 1.67 -13.22 1.76
N PHE A 45 1.15 -12.41 2.67
CA PHE A 45 -0.25 -12.48 3.11
C PHE A 45 -0.73 -11.10 3.54
N PRO A 46 -2.04 -10.80 3.41
CA PRO A 46 -2.58 -9.55 3.90
C PRO A 46 -2.31 -9.38 5.39
N SER A 47 -1.89 -8.20 5.80
CA SER A 47 -1.46 -7.96 7.17
C SER A 47 -1.88 -6.58 7.66
N GLY A 48 -2.18 -6.50 8.96
CA GLY A 48 -2.28 -5.22 9.65
C GLY A 48 -0.92 -4.52 9.71
N SER A 49 -0.92 -3.28 10.12
CA SER A 49 0.25 -2.40 10.02
C SER A 49 1.49 -2.92 10.74
N SER A 50 1.33 -3.59 11.87
CA SER A 50 2.48 -3.98 12.70
C SER A 50 3.40 -5.03 12.06
N GLY A 51 2.90 -5.83 11.14
CA GLY A 51 3.70 -6.85 10.47
C GLY A 51 3.96 -6.56 9.00
N ALA A 52 3.53 -5.40 8.53
CA ALA A 52 3.51 -5.10 7.11
C ALA A 52 4.80 -4.44 6.63
N TRP A 53 5.26 -4.82 5.45
CA TRP A 53 6.38 -4.16 4.79
C TRP A 53 6.31 -4.24 3.27
N LEU A 54 5.20 -4.73 2.74
CA LEU A 54 4.96 -4.94 1.31
C LEU A 54 3.59 -4.40 0.92
N VAL A 55 3.46 -3.97 -0.33
CA VAL A 55 2.16 -3.64 -0.93
C VAL A 55 2.11 -4.30 -2.30
N SER A 56 1.03 -5.03 -2.58
CA SER A 56 0.89 -5.66 -3.90
C SER A 56 0.80 -4.59 -5.00
N ALA A 57 1.71 -4.65 -5.96
CA ALA A 57 1.80 -3.68 -7.04
C ALA A 57 0.80 -3.95 -8.16
N GLU A 58 0.32 -5.18 -8.24
CA GLU A 58 -0.65 -5.65 -9.22
C GLU A 58 -1.41 -6.83 -8.64
N ALA A 59 -2.44 -7.29 -9.34
CA ALA A 59 -3.13 -8.51 -8.95
C ALA A 59 -2.17 -9.71 -9.08
N SER A 60 -2.32 -10.67 -8.18
CA SER A 60 -1.55 -11.90 -8.24
C SER A 60 -1.91 -12.72 -9.49
N ARG A 61 -0.98 -13.56 -9.92
CA ARG A 61 -1.21 -14.51 -11.00
C ARG A 61 -1.01 -15.93 -10.51
N GLU A 62 -1.73 -16.84 -11.11
CA GLU A 62 -1.63 -18.25 -10.78
C GLU A 62 -0.50 -18.87 -11.59
N THR A 63 0.27 -19.73 -10.94
CA THR A 63 1.34 -20.53 -11.58
C THR A 63 1.13 -21.99 -11.24
N ALA A 64 1.93 -22.87 -11.83
CA ALA A 64 1.87 -24.29 -11.52
C ALA A 64 2.14 -24.62 -10.05
N SER A 65 2.86 -23.76 -9.34
CA SER A 65 3.23 -23.95 -7.92
C SER A 65 2.41 -23.08 -6.95
N GLY A 66 1.39 -22.38 -7.41
CA GLY A 66 0.55 -21.53 -6.59
C GLY A 66 0.46 -20.11 -7.12
N HIS A 67 0.13 -19.17 -6.25
CA HIS A 67 0.00 -17.76 -6.61
C HIS A 67 1.29 -17.00 -6.37
N VAL A 68 1.64 -16.09 -7.27
CA VAL A 68 2.76 -15.17 -7.12
C VAL A 68 2.29 -13.75 -7.40
N CYS A 69 2.95 -12.78 -6.83
CA CYS A 69 2.61 -11.38 -6.99
C CYS A 69 3.85 -10.49 -6.95
N GLN A 70 3.79 -9.37 -7.66
CA GLN A 70 4.81 -8.33 -7.56
C GLN A 70 4.45 -7.41 -6.40
N PHE A 71 5.42 -7.13 -5.54
CA PHE A 71 5.23 -6.27 -4.37
C PHE A 71 6.17 -5.09 -4.42
N ASP A 72 5.66 -3.93 -4.04
CA ASP A 72 6.46 -2.77 -3.74
C ASP A 72 6.89 -2.84 -2.26
N LEU A 73 8.16 -2.60 -1.99
CA LEU A 73 8.67 -2.58 -0.63
C LEU A 73 8.33 -1.25 0.05
N PHE A 74 8.18 -1.26 1.37
CA PHE A 74 8.00 -0.04 2.15
C PHE A 74 9.21 0.88 2.04
N GLY A 75 9.00 2.16 2.32
CA GLY A 75 10.01 3.19 2.20
C GLY A 75 9.91 4.00 0.92
N GLN A 76 8.85 3.83 0.17
CA GLN A 76 8.60 4.52 -1.09
C GLN A 76 7.10 4.82 -1.23
N ILE A 77 6.75 5.52 -2.31
CA ILE A 77 5.33 5.76 -2.62
C ILE A 77 4.74 4.45 -3.15
N CYS A 78 3.65 4.03 -2.52
CA CYS A 78 2.89 2.86 -2.95
C CYS A 78 1.43 3.25 -3.17
N TRP A 79 0.67 2.38 -3.83
CA TRP A 79 -0.76 2.57 -4.05
C TRP A 79 -1.50 1.50 -3.26
N GLY A 80 -2.35 1.95 -2.33
CA GLY A 80 -3.09 1.06 -1.46
C GLY A 80 -4.59 1.11 -1.70
N THR A 81 -5.24 -0.03 -1.56
CA THR A 81 -6.70 -0.14 -1.64
C THR A 81 -7.30 0.28 -0.31
N VAL A 82 -8.28 1.16 -0.37
CA VAL A 82 -8.95 1.71 0.82
C VAL A 82 -10.10 0.80 1.23
N ALA A 83 -10.23 0.55 2.53
CA ALA A 83 -11.32 -0.26 3.07
C ALA A 83 -12.68 0.38 2.76
N VAL A 84 -13.69 -0.46 2.60
CA VAL A 84 -15.06 0.00 2.31
C VAL A 84 -15.54 0.91 3.44
N GLY A 85 -16.12 2.04 3.09
CA GLY A 85 -16.66 2.99 4.06
C GLY A 85 -15.66 4.00 4.60
N GLU A 86 -14.38 3.83 4.30
CA GLU A 86 -13.36 4.78 4.76
C GLU A 86 -13.24 5.98 3.82
N SER A 87 -13.05 7.14 4.40
CA SER A 87 -12.80 8.39 3.69
C SER A 87 -11.46 8.94 4.17
N ILE A 88 -10.52 9.09 3.25
CA ILE A 88 -9.15 9.50 3.53
C ILE A 88 -8.86 10.81 2.82
N GLU A 89 -8.26 11.75 3.55
CA GLU A 89 -7.82 13.04 3.03
C GLU A 89 -6.32 13.05 2.85
N ILE A 90 -5.82 13.96 2.01
CA ILE A 90 -4.38 14.17 1.83
C ILE A 90 -3.75 14.52 3.19
N GLY A 91 -2.67 13.82 3.51
CA GLY A 91 -1.93 14.03 4.76
C GLY A 91 -2.40 13.18 5.94
N ASP A 92 -3.53 12.49 5.81
CA ASP A 92 -4.00 11.62 6.87
C ASP A 92 -3.02 10.47 7.12
N PRO A 93 -2.81 10.11 8.39
CA PRO A 93 -2.15 8.84 8.68
C PRO A 93 -3.04 7.70 8.19
N VAL A 94 -2.44 6.70 7.59
CA VAL A 94 -3.17 5.53 7.13
C VAL A 94 -2.63 4.28 7.82
N PHE A 95 -3.54 3.38 8.11
CA PHE A 95 -3.27 2.13 8.80
C PHE A 95 -3.78 1.00 7.92
N SER A 96 -3.25 -0.17 8.09
CA SER A 96 -3.76 -1.36 7.42
C SER A 96 -4.69 -2.11 8.36
N ASP A 97 -5.86 -2.50 7.88
CA ASP A 97 -6.71 -3.42 8.60
C ASP A 97 -6.16 -4.86 8.46
N GLY A 98 -6.81 -5.83 9.08
CA GLY A 98 -6.34 -7.22 9.02
C GLY A 98 -6.36 -7.83 7.62
N ASP A 99 -7.08 -7.23 6.69
CA ASP A 99 -7.18 -7.67 5.30
C ASP A 99 -6.22 -6.91 4.38
N GLY A 100 -5.37 -6.06 4.93
CA GLY A 100 -4.38 -5.30 4.16
C GLY A 100 -4.94 -4.06 3.47
N LYS A 101 -6.13 -3.60 3.85
CA LYS A 101 -6.75 -2.41 3.26
C LYS A 101 -6.55 -1.20 4.16
N LEU A 102 -6.43 -0.03 3.54
CA LEU A 102 -6.14 1.21 4.26
C LEU A 102 -7.36 1.75 4.99
N LYS A 103 -7.13 2.27 6.18
CA LYS A 103 -8.13 2.96 7.00
C LYS A 103 -7.47 4.09 7.77
N ILE A 104 -8.27 4.99 8.37
CA ILE A 104 -7.76 6.21 9.01
C ILE A 104 -7.47 6.06 10.50
N ASP A 105 -7.82 4.94 11.11
CA ASP A 105 -7.53 4.68 12.51
C ASP A 105 -7.04 3.25 12.70
N GLY A 106 -6.27 3.05 13.75
CA GLY A 106 -5.71 1.74 14.04
C GLY A 106 -4.48 1.87 14.92
N THR A 107 -3.75 0.76 15.02
CA THR A 107 -2.47 0.70 15.71
C THR A 107 -1.37 0.38 14.72
N GLY A 108 -0.24 1.07 14.85
CA GLY A 108 0.87 0.89 13.92
C GLY A 108 0.56 1.51 12.57
N ILE A 109 1.02 2.72 12.34
CA ILE A 109 0.77 3.46 11.09
C ILE A 109 1.51 2.80 9.92
N SER A 110 0.86 2.71 8.76
CA SER A 110 1.48 2.24 7.52
C SER A 110 2.04 3.37 6.67
N GLY A 111 1.60 4.60 6.88
CA GLY A 111 2.11 5.74 6.13
C GLY A 111 1.21 6.95 6.18
N ARG A 112 1.41 7.84 5.22
CA ARG A 112 0.64 9.08 5.05
C ARG A 112 0.01 9.11 3.67
N ALA A 113 -1.26 9.48 3.60
CA ALA A 113 -1.96 9.60 2.33
C ALA A 113 -1.42 10.79 1.51
N LEU A 114 -1.18 10.54 0.24
CA LEU A 114 -0.78 11.58 -0.73
C LEU A 114 -1.94 11.94 -1.66
N GLU A 115 -3.01 11.17 -1.63
CA GLU A 115 -4.22 11.39 -2.40
C GLU A 115 -5.43 11.21 -1.49
N ALA A 116 -6.52 11.91 -1.82
CA ALA A 116 -7.79 11.72 -1.12
C ALA A 116 -8.63 10.66 -1.85
N THR A 117 -9.50 10.00 -1.09
CA THR A 117 -10.50 9.08 -1.67
C THR A 117 -11.69 9.85 -2.23
N THR A 118 -12.34 9.24 -3.22
CA THR A 118 -13.66 9.65 -3.69
C THR A 118 -14.52 8.39 -3.78
N GLU A 119 -15.78 8.52 -4.17
CA GLU A 119 -16.64 7.35 -4.37
C GLU A 119 -16.05 6.37 -5.37
N SER A 120 -15.43 6.89 -6.43
CA SER A 120 -14.86 6.08 -7.50
C SER A 120 -13.37 5.80 -7.33
N LYS A 121 -12.65 6.61 -6.54
CA LYS A 121 -11.21 6.43 -6.35
C LYS A 121 -10.95 5.74 -5.02
N ARG A 122 -10.78 4.43 -5.08
CA ARG A 122 -10.58 3.59 -3.90
C ARG A 122 -9.18 2.99 -3.81
N ILE A 123 -8.29 3.35 -4.73
CA ILE A 123 -6.85 3.06 -4.64
C ILE A 123 -6.14 4.40 -4.64
N ILE A 124 -5.38 4.67 -3.60
CA ILE A 124 -4.72 5.97 -3.41
C ILE A 124 -3.21 5.79 -3.23
N ALA A 125 -2.48 6.81 -3.65
CA ALA A 125 -1.05 6.88 -3.37
C ALA A 125 -0.83 7.25 -1.90
N PHE A 126 0.12 6.58 -1.27
CA PHE A 126 0.54 6.91 0.09
C PHE A 126 2.03 6.69 0.24
N LEU A 127 2.65 7.50 1.10
CA LEU A 127 4.05 7.33 1.43
C LEU A 127 4.14 6.29 2.54
N THR A 128 4.69 5.14 2.24
CA THR A 128 4.80 4.05 3.20
C THR A 128 5.87 4.34 4.25
N MET A 129 5.60 3.88 5.46
CA MET A 129 6.50 4.09 6.59
C MET A 129 6.58 2.80 7.40
N TRP A 130 7.78 2.46 7.82
CA TRP A 130 7.98 1.38 8.79
C TRP A 130 7.42 1.84 10.14
N GLU A 131 6.80 0.93 10.88
CA GLU A 131 6.23 1.25 12.18
C GLU A 131 7.23 1.98 13.08
N ASN A 132 8.48 1.53 13.08
CA ASN A 132 9.53 2.10 13.94
C ASN A 132 9.95 3.52 13.54
N THR A 133 9.63 3.97 12.33
CA THR A 133 9.98 5.34 11.92
C THR A 133 9.22 6.39 12.70
N LEU A 134 8.11 6.01 13.32
CA LEU A 134 7.31 6.92 14.13
C LEU A 134 7.96 7.26 15.47
N LEU A 135 8.95 6.51 15.87
CA LEU A 135 9.66 6.73 17.12
C LEU A 135 10.77 7.77 17.02
N LEU A 136 11.01 8.20 15.80
CA LEU A 136 12.01 9.24 15.51
C LEU A 136 11.41 10.68 15.59
#